data_499dab3bc603c82f564b432cb5e18f98
#
_entry.id   499dab3bc603c82f564b432cb5e18f98
#
_cell.length_a   1.000
_cell.length_b   1.000
_cell.length_c   1.000
_cell.angle_alpha   90.00
_cell.angle_beta   90.00
_cell.angle_gamma   90.00
#
_symmetry.space_group_name_H-M   'P 1'
#
loop_
_entity.id
_entity.type
_entity.pdbx_description
1 polymer ?
#
loop_
_entity_poly.entity_id
_entity_poly.type
_entity_poly.pdbx_seq_one_letter_code
_entity_poly.pdbx_strand_id
1 'polypeptide(L)'
;MKTIALANQKGGVGKTTTAASLGIGLSRQGKKVLLIDADAQGNLTQMLGWPQPDELSPTLSTLMEKIIAEQPITPGEGILHHPSGIHLVPANIELSALEVTLVNTMSRETVLRQYLSTVADRYDYALIDCMPSLGMLTINALTAVDSVIIPVQAQYLPAKGLEQLLRTISRVKRQLNPKLEVDGIVLTMVDSRTTLAREINALVRKTYGGHVFASEIPRSIKAAEISVENKSIYDHDRSGKAALAYENLTREVLSLGKQIKRHRTDPVR
;
A
#
# COMPACT_ATOMS: atom_id res chain seq x y z
N MET A 1 -12.47 -9.81 0.97
CA MET A 1 -11.27 -9.05 0.55
C MET A 1 -10.38 -8.76 1.75
N LYS A 2 -9.04 -8.97 1.68
CA LYS A 2 -8.08 -8.43 2.66
C LYS A 2 -7.56 -7.09 2.15
N THR A 3 -7.57 -6.08 3.00
CA THR A 3 -7.15 -4.71 2.65
C THR A 3 -5.86 -4.34 3.38
N ILE A 4 -4.88 -3.79 2.65
CA ILE A 4 -3.55 -3.48 3.18
C ILE A 4 -3.13 -2.08 2.73
N ALA A 5 -2.71 -1.22 3.65
CA ALA A 5 -2.09 0.07 3.32
C ALA A 5 -0.56 -0.04 3.28
N LEU A 6 0.06 0.56 2.27
CA LEU A 6 1.51 0.78 2.21
C LEU A 6 1.74 2.22 2.72
N ALA A 7 2.17 2.38 3.97
CA ALA A 7 2.25 3.69 4.61
C ALA A 7 3.64 3.97 5.18
N ASN A 8 4.15 5.17 4.92
CA ASN A 8 5.29 5.76 5.61
C ASN A 8 5.28 7.27 5.35
N GLN A 9 5.54 8.05 6.40
CA GLN A 9 5.61 9.51 6.33
C GLN A 9 6.78 10.01 5.47
N LYS A 10 7.84 9.21 5.35
CA LYS A 10 9.01 9.56 4.53
C LYS A 10 8.74 9.27 3.05
N GLY A 11 9.04 10.27 2.19
CA GLY A 11 9.06 10.08 0.74
C GLY A 11 10.24 9.21 0.29
N GLY A 12 10.11 8.56 -0.88
CA GLY A 12 11.20 7.82 -1.51
C GLY A 12 11.61 6.52 -0.79
N VAL A 13 10.81 5.97 0.11
CA VAL A 13 11.10 4.70 0.80
C VAL A 13 10.63 3.45 0.04
N GLY A 14 10.11 3.61 -1.16
CA GLY A 14 9.65 2.50 -2.01
C GLY A 14 8.23 2.03 -1.71
N LYS A 15 7.33 2.87 -1.19
CA LYS A 15 5.90 2.54 -0.99
C LYS A 15 5.26 2.10 -2.31
N THR A 16 5.27 2.99 -3.30
CA THR A 16 4.69 2.77 -4.64
C THR A 16 5.25 1.53 -5.32
N THR A 17 6.60 1.38 -5.34
CA THR A 17 7.24 0.20 -5.92
C THR A 17 6.84 -1.07 -5.19
N THR A 18 6.68 -1.02 -3.86
CA THR A 18 6.25 -2.16 -3.06
C THR A 18 4.77 -2.47 -3.32
N ALA A 19 3.89 -1.46 -3.43
CA ALA A 19 2.47 -1.64 -3.75
C ALA A 19 2.30 -2.32 -5.12
N ALA A 20 2.95 -1.80 -6.16
CA ALA A 20 2.91 -2.37 -7.51
C ALA A 20 3.48 -3.80 -7.54
N SER A 21 4.69 -4.00 -7.01
CA SER A 21 5.36 -5.30 -7.06
C SER A 21 4.63 -6.36 -6.23
N LEU A 22 4.13 -6.03 -5.03
CA LEU A 22 3.35 -6.93 -4.20
C LEU A 22 1.99 -7.25 -4.86
N GLY A 23 1.33 -6.24 -5.43
CA GLY A 23 0.05 -6.44 -6.13
C GLY A 23 0.18 -7.39 -7.32
N ILE A 24 1.18 -7.18 -8.17
CA ILE A 24 1.48 -8.05 -9.30
C ILE A 24 1.91 -9.44 -8.80
N GLY A 25 2.73 -9.50 -7.75
CA GLY A 25 3.13 -10.76 -7.12
C GLY A 25 1.93 -11.59 -6.65
N LEU A 26 0.95 -10.96 -5.98
CA LEU A 26 -0.30 -11.60 -5.56
C LEU A 26 -1.15 -12.06 -6.76
N SER A 27 -1.26 -11.25 -7.82
CA SER A 27 -1.96 -11.64 -9.04
C SER A 27 -1.32 -12.86 -9.70
N ARG A 28 0.01 -12.93 -9.76
CA ARG A 28 0.76 -14.11 -10.24
C ARG A 28 0.52 -15.38 -9.40
N GLN A 29 0.05 -15.23 -8.16
CA GLN A 29 -0.40 -16.33 -7.29
C GLN A 29 -1.91 -16.60 -7.40
N GLY A 30 -2.55 -16.12 -8.47
CA GLY A 30 -3.96 -16.36 -8.79
C GLY A 30 -4.94 -15.56 -7.91
N LYS A 31 -4.51 -14.46 -7.27
CA LYS A 31 -5.38 -13.59 -6.48
C LYS A 31 -5.97 -12.49 -7.34
N LYS A 32 -7.24 -12.16 -7.11
CA LYS A 32 -7.88 -10.97 -7.66
C LYS A 32 -7.44 -9.76 -6.83
N VAL A 33 -6.70 -8.82 -7.44
CA VAL A 33 -6.05 -7.72 -6.73
C VAL A 33 -6.53 -6.38 -7.27
N LEU A 34 -6.94 -5.50 -6.35
CA LEU A 34 -7.18 -4.09 -6.60
C LEU A 34 -6.04 -3.27 -6.00
N LEU A 35 -5.38 -2.45 -6.80
CA LEU A 35 -4.49 -1.40 -6.34
C LEU A 35 -5.26 -0.09 -6.27
N ILE A 36 -4.97 0.73 -5.26
CA ILE A 36 -5.55 2.06 -5.12
C ILE A 36 -4.40 3.03 -4.92
N ASP A 37 -4.29 3.95 -5.86
CA ASP A 37 -3.36 5.06 -5.74
C ASP A 37 -4.00 6.14 -4.86
N ALA A 38 -3.46 6.38 -3.69
CA ALA A 38 -3.94 7.39 -2.74
C ALA A 38 -2.90 8.51 -2.52
N ASP A 39 -2.08 8.76 -3.56
CA ASP A 39 -1.17 9.90 -3.64
C ASP A 39 -1.57 10.81 -4.79
N ALA A 40 -1.79 12.10 -4.53
CA ALA A 40 -2.13 13.11 -5.53
C ALA A 40 -1.06 13.26 -6.64
N GLN A 41 0.15 12.75 -6.41
CA GLN A 41 1.20 12.71 -7.44
C GLN A 41 0.96 11.63 -8.51
N GLY A 42 0.02 10.69 -8.32
CA GLY A 42 -0.32 9.67 -9.28
C GLY A 42 0.83 8.72 -9.64
N ASN A 43 1.81 8.55 -8.74
CA ASN A 43 3.02 7.78 -9.04
C ASN A 43 2.75 6.29 -9.30
N LEU A 44 1.81 5.67 -8.59
CA LEU A 44 1.41 4.30 -8.83
C LEU A 44 0.69 4.18 -10.18
N THR A 45 -0.16 5.15 -10.49
CA THR A 45 -0.89 5.26 -11.74
C THR A 45 0.07 5.34 -12.92
N GLN A 46 1.07 6.24 -12.85
CA GLN A 46 2.11 6.35 -13.88
C GLN A 46 2.93 5.07 -14.04
N MET A 47 3.39 4.50 -12.92
CA MET A 47 4.20 3.27 -12.90
C MET A 47 3.49 2.09 -13.55
N LEU A 48 2.18 2.06 -13.52
CA LEU A 48 1.35 0.99 -14.10
C LEU A 48 0.88 1.29 -15.53
N GLY A 49 1.48 2.28 -16.22
CA GLY A 49 1.29 2.49 -17.64
C GLY A 49 0.28 3.58 -18.03
N TRP A 50 -0.12 4.43 -17.09
CA TRP A 50 -0.92 5.62 -17.36
C TRP A 50 -0.10 6.89 -17.10
N PRO A 51 0.70 7.36 -18.09
CA PRO A 51 1.71 8.40 -17.88
C PRO A 51 1.14 9.79 -17.62
N GLN A 52 -0.12 10.02 -17.93
CA GLN A 52 -0.83 11.30 -17.78
C GLN A 52 -2.02 11.13 -16.81
N PRO A 53 -1.77 10.95 -15.50
CA PRO A 53 -2.84 10.69 -14.53
C PRO A 53 -3.86 11.83 -14.46
N ASP A 54 -3.47 13.07 -14.71
CA ASP A 54 -4.35 14.24 -14.66
C ASP A 54 -5.37 14.28 -15.82
N GLU A 55 -5.19 13.49 -16.86
CA GLU A 55 -6.16 13.30 -17.95
C GLU A 55 -7.19 12.18 -17.65
N LEU A 56 -6.99 11.43 -16.57
CA LEU A 56 -7.88 10.33 -16.22
C LEU A 56 -9.11 10.82 -15.47
N SER A 57 -10.26 10.26 -15.84
CA SER A 57 -11.53 10.41 -15.12
C SER A 57 -12.42 9.20 -15.41
N PRO A 58 -13.12 8.60 -14.42
CA PRO A 58 -13.06 8.95 -13.00
C PRO A 58 -11.83 8.41 -12.28
N THR A 59 -11.41 9.09 -11.20
CA THR A 59 -10.27 8.74 -10.34
C THR A 59 -10.73 8.50 -8.91
N LEU A 60 -9.82 8.21 -7.99
CA LEU A 60 -10.13 8.04 -6.56
C LEU A 60 -10.81 9.29 -5.98
N SER A 61 -10.41 10.51 -6.39
CA SER A 61 -11.10 11.73 -5.95
C SER A 61 -12.56 11.73 -6.33
N THR A 62 -12.86 11.46 -7.61
CA THR A 62 -14.25 11.38 -8.13
C THR A 62 -15.08 10.34 -7.35
N LEU A 63 -14.52 9.17 -7.07
CA LEU A 63 -15.23 8.11 -6.36
C LEU A 63 -15.50 8.48 -4.90
N MET A 64 -14.53 9.09 -4.23
CA MET A 64 -14.70 9.57 -2.85
C MET A 64 -15.68 10.76 -2.77
N GLU A 65 -15.68 11.66 -3.74
CA GLU A 65 -16.66 12.75 -3.82
C GLU A 65 -18.07 12.23 -4.01
N LYS A 66 -18.28 11.20 -4.84
CA LYS A 66 -19.58 10.53 -4.96
C LYS A 66 -20.06 9.94 -3.65
N ILE A 67 -19.17 9.30 -2.86
CA ILE A 67 -19.50 8.80 -1.53
C ILE A 67 -19.93 9.95 -0.59
N ILE A 68 -19.19 11.06 -0.60
CA ILE A 68 -19.51 12.25 0.23
C ILE A 68 -20.87 12.84 -0.17
N ALA A 69 -21.17 12.85 -1.46
CA ALA A 69 -22.44 13.38 -2.01
C ALA A 69 -23.58 12.34 -1.99
N GLU A 70 -23.37 11.15 -1.40
CA GLU A 70 -24.34 10.04 -1.39
C GLU A 70 -24.83 9.63 -2.80
N GLN A 71 -23.98 9.80 -3.81
CA GLN A 71 -24.27 9.44 -5.18
C GLN A 71 -23.92 7.98 -5.47
N PRO A 72 -24.68 7.28 -6.34
CA PRO A 72 -24.38 5.91 -6.70
C PRO A 72 -23.08 5.80 -7.49
N ILE A 73 -22.29 4.75 -7.21
CA ILE A 73 -21.12 4.36 -7.98
C ILE A 73 -21.50 3.16 -8.85
N THR A 74 -21.29 3.30 -10.15
CA THR A 74 -21.56 2.20 -11.10
C THR A 74 -20.54 1.07 -10.91
N PRO A 75 -20.92 -0.21 -10.98
CA PRO A 75 -19.97 -1.32 -10.85
C PRO A 75 -18.82 -1.24 -11.86
N GLY A 76 -17.60 -1.09 -11.37
CA GLY A 76 -16.40 -0.94 -12.21
C GLY A 76 -16.02 0.49 -12.56
N GLU A 77 -16.79 1.47 -12.14
CA GLU A 77 -16.46 2.88 -12.35
C GLU A 77 -15.11 3.23 -11.72
N GLY A 78 -14.25 3.93 -12.47
CA GLY A 78 -12.92 4.34 -12.05
C GLY A 78 -11.92 3.20 -11.87
N ILE A 79 -12.21 2.00 -12.38
CA ILE A 79 -11.31 0.85 -12.28
C ILE A 79 -10.66 0.59 -13.63
N LEU A 80 -9.34 0.73 -13.68
CA LEU A 80 -8.50 0.44 -14.83
C LEU A 80 -7.99 -1.02 -14.76
N HIS A 81 -7.85 -1.66 -15.92
CA HIS A 81 -7.40 -3.05 -16.04
C HIS A 81 -5.97 -3.09 -16.58
N HIS A 82 -5.05 -3.67 -15.82
CA HIS A 82 -3.65 -3.79 -16.22
C HIS A 82 -3.34 -5.18 -16.80
N PRO A 83 -2.46 -5.30 -17.81
CA PRO A 83 -2.13 -6.59 -18.46
C PRO A 83 -1.61 -7.68 -17.51
N SER A 84 -1.02 -7.33 -16.37
CA SER A 84 -0.58 -8.29 -15.33
C SER A 84 -1.73 -8.91 -14.53
N GLY A 85 -2.99 -8.61 -14.86
CA GLY A 85 -4.18 -9.15 -14.19
C GLY A 85 -4.57 -8.43 -12.90
N ILE A 86 -3.89 -7.33 -12.54
CA ILE A 86 -4.33 -6.44 -11.46
C ILE A 86 -5.29 -5.38 -12.00
N HIS A 87 -6.10 -4.84 -11.10
CA HIS A 87 -6.93 -3.68 -11.37
C HIS A 87 -6.42 -2.48 -10.57
N LEU A 88 -6.64 -1.26 -11.06
CA LEU A 88 -6.18 -0.02 -10.46
C LEU A 88 -7.32 0.98 -10.34
N VAL A 89 -7.49 1.59 -9.17
CA VAL A 89 -8.17 2.88 -9.01
C VAL A 89 -7.09 3.95 -9.09
N PRO A 90 -7.08 4.79 -10.15
CA PRO A 90 -6.04 5.78 -10.36
C PRO A 90 -6.22 7.00 -9.46
N ALA A 91 -5.14 7.73 -9.24
CA ALA A 91 -5.14 9.06 -8.64
C ALA A 91 -4.66 10.12 -9.63
N ASN A 92 -5.02 11.35 -9.32
CA ASN A 92 -4.53 12.54 -9.99
C ASN A 92 -4.45 13.71 -8.99
N ILE A 93 -4.06 14.90 -9.46
CA ILE A 93 -3.88 16.09 -8.64
C ILE A 93 -5.16 16.52 -7.88
N GLU A 94 -6.34 16.13 -8.34
CA GLU A 94 -7.63 16.45 -7.68
C GLU A 94 -7.71 15.88 -6.25
N LEU A 95 -6.98 14.80 -5.94
CA LEU A 95 -6.89 14.30 -4.57
C LEU A 95 -6.38 15.34 -3.56
N SER A 96 -5.58 16.31 -3.99
CA SER A 96 -5.13 17.41 -3.13
C SER A 96 -6.29 18.33 -2.74
N ALA A 97 -7.21 18.61 -3.67
CA ALA A 97 -8.42 19.39 -3.39
C ALA A 97 -9.40 18.61 -2.50
N LEU A 98 -9.55 17.31 -2.76
CA LEU A 98 -10.36 16.43 -1.92
C LEU A 98 -9.85 16.38 -0.47
N GLU A 99 -8.54 16.38 -0.24
CA GLU A 99 -7.98 16.37 1.13
C GLU A 99 -8.43 17.61 1.92
N VAL A 100 -8.54 18.77 1.27
CA VAL A 100 -9.08 20.01 1.87
C VAL A 100 -10.59 19.87 2.12
N THR A 101 -11.35 19.34 1.16
CA THR A 101 -12.79 19.12 1.27
C THR A 101 -13.13 18.19 2.44
N LEU A 102 -12.35 17.12 2.64
CA LEU A 102 -12.53 16.16 3.72
C LEU A 102 -12.48 16.81 5.11
N VAL A 103 -11.75 17.93 5.29
CA VAL A 103 -11.66 18.59 6.60
C VAL A 103 -13.03 18.99 7.15
N ASN A 104 -13.95 19.38 6.28
CA ASN A 104 -15.30 19.84 6.64
C ASN A 104 -16.40 18.79 6.38
N THR A 105 -16.02 17.58 5.97
CA THR A 105 -16.96 16.52 5.64
C THR A 105 -17.36 15.73 6.89
N MET A 106 -18.64 15.40 7.02
CA MET A 106 -19.13 14.52 8.09
C MET A 106 -18.60 13.10 7.88
N SER A 107 -18.20 12.43 8.96
CA SER A 107 -17.62 11.07 8.93
C SER A 107 -16.42 10.94 7.98
N ARG A 108 -15.68 12.02 7.81
CA ARG A 108 -14.56 12.22 6.87
C ARG A 108 -13.49 11.11 6.88
N GLU A 109 -13.32 10.44 8.00
CA GLU A 109 -12.32 9.38 8.17
C GLU A 109 -12.75 8.04 7.54
N THR A 110 -14.03 7.92 7.13
CA THR A 110 -14.62 6.64 6.70
C THR A 110 -14.98 6.57 5.22
N VAL A 111 -14.75 7.65 4.46
CA VAL A 111 -15.16 7.76 3.05
C VAL A 111 -14.54 6.65 2.19
N LEU A 112 -13.23 6.42 2.33
CA LEU A 112 -12.55 5.36 1.58
C LEU A 112 -13.02 3.96 2.01
N ARG A 113 -13.35 3.75 3.30
CA ARG A 113 -13.93 2.48 3.77
C ARG A 113 -15.28 2.21 3.14
N GLN A 114 -16.12 3.24 2.97
CA GLN A 114 -17.41 3.12 2.29
C GLN A 114 -17.20 2.72 0.82
N TYR A 115 -16.28 3.39 0.10
CA TYR A 115 -15.93 2.98 -1.27
C TYR A 115 -15.45 1.52 -1.33
N LEU A 116 -14.52 1.10 -0.49
CA LEU A 116 -14.00 -0.27 -0.47
C LEU A 116 -15.10 -1.32 -0.25
N SER A 117 -16.15 -0.97 0.52
CA SER A 117 -17.28 -1.87 0.75
C SER A 117 -18.06 -2.16 -0.55
N THR A 118 -18.10 -1.24 -1.51
CA THR A 118 -18.81 -1.41 -2.79
C THR A 118 -18.13 -2.41 -3.74
N VAL A 119 -16.82 -2.68 -3.52
CA VAL A 119 -16.01 -3.56 -4.36
C VAL A 119 -15.51 -4.82 -3.64
N ALA A 120 -15.87 -5.00 -2.36
CA ALA A 120 -15.29 -6.01 -1.47
C ALA A 120 -15.44 -7.46 -1.98
N ASP A 121 -16.55 -7.79 -2.64
CA ASP A 121 -16.85 -9.14 -3.12
C ASP A 121 -16.14 -9.50 -4.43
N ARG A 122 -15.50 -8.52 -5.08
CA ARG A 122 -14.88 -8.69 -6.40
C ARG A 122 -13.41 -9.07 -6.31
N TYR A 123 -12.75 -8.80 -5.18
CA TYR A 123 -11.31 -8.94 -5.00
C TYR A 123 -10.95 -9.79 -3.79
N ASP A 124 -9.80 -10.48 -3.87
CA ASP A 124 -9.19 -11.16 -2.73
C ASP A 124 -8.37 -10.19 -1.87
N TYR A 125 -7.70 -9.24 -2.53
CA TYR A 125 -6.82 -8.23 -1.91
C TYR A 125 -7.10 -6.84 -2.48
N ALA A 126 -7.03 -5.81 -1.62
CA ALA A 126 -6.86 -4.42 -2.03
C ALA A 126 -5.60 -3.84 -1.36
N LEU A 127 -4.70 -3.24 -2.14
CA LEU A 127 -3.51 -2.57 -1.65
C LEU A 127 -3.66 -1.08 -1.90
N ILE A 128 -3.44 -0.26 -0.87
CA ILE A 128 -3.54 1.20 -0.95
C ILE A 128 -2.13 1.79 -0.84
N ASP A 129 -1.68 2.46 -1.89
CA ASP A 129 -0.42 3.23 -1.88
C ASP A 129 -0.68 4.61 -1.28
N CYS A 130 -0.21 4.83 -0.05
CA CYS A 130 -0.47 6.06 0.67
C CYS A 130 0.57 7.14 0.34
N MET A 131 0.13 8.40 0.26
CA MET A 131 1.01 9.55 0.17
C MET A 131 1.99 9.65 1.36
N PRO A 132 3.13 10.34 1.22
CA PRO A 132 4.13 10.50 2.29
C PRO A 132 3.71 11.56 3.32
N SER A 133 2.52 11.39 3.92
CA SER A 133 1.98 12.29 4.93
C SER A 133 1.16 11.51 5.97
N LEU A 134 0.75 12.18 7.04
CA LEU A 134 -0.24 11.69 7.99
C LEU A 134 -1.53 12.52 7.93
N GLY A 135 -1.85 13.04 6.73
CA GLY A 135 -3.06 13.83 6.46
C GLY A 135 -4.33 12.99 6.40
N MET A 136 -5.42 13.63 5.97
CA MET A 136 -6.76 13.01 5.97
C MET A 136 -6.87 11.81 5.04
N LEU A 137 -6.18 11.81 3.91
CA LEU A 137 -6.16 10.66 2.99
C LEU A 137 -5.48 9.44 3.63
N THR A 138 -4.35 9.65 4.32
CA THR A 138 -3.69 8.56 5.05
C THR A 138 -4.56 8.05 6.22
N ILE A 139 -5.26 8.93 6.94
CA ILE A 139 -6.20 8.52 7.99
C ILE A 139 -7.35 7.71 7.38
N ASN A 140 -7.90 8.13 6.23
CA ASN A 140 -8.90 7.35 5.49
C ASN A 140 -8.40 5.96 5.12
N ALA A 141 -7.17 5.86 4.57
CA ALA A 141 -6.56 4.58 4.25
C ALA A 141 -6.45 3.67 5.48
N LEU A 142 -5.88 4.19 6.60
CA LEU A 142 -5.73 3.44 7.85
C LEU A 142 -7.08 3.04 8.47
N THR A 143 -8.10 3.86 8.29
CA THR A 143 -9.46 3.56 8.78
C THR A 143 -10.14 2.46 7.94
N ALA A 144 -9.78 2.36 6.67
CA ALA A 144 -10.40 1.48 5.70
C ALA A 144 -9.76 0.08 5.61
N VAL A 145 -8.52 -0.10 6.11
CA VAL A 145 -7.76 -1.35 5.91
C VAL A 145 -7.78 -2.28 7.10
N ASP A 146 -7.54 -3.58 6.82
CA ASP A 146 -7.30 -4.59 7.85
C ASP A 146 -5.91 -4.46 8.45
N SER A 147 -4.91 -4.05 7.62
CA SER A 147 -3.53 -4.01 8.07
C SER A 147 -2.65 -3.03 7.30
N VAL A 148 -1.46 -2.76 7.86
CA VAL A 148 -0.46 -1.86 7.29
C VAL A 148 0.86 -2.60 7.10
N ILE A 149 1.46 -2.45 5.93
CA ILE A 149 2.86 -2.76 5.65
C ILE A 149 3.62 -1.44 5.61
N ILE A 150 4.77 -1.37 6.30
CA ILE A 150 5.56 -0.17 6.45
C ILE A 150 6.91 -0.33 5.74
N PRO A 151 7.08 0.16 4.49
CA PRO A 151 8.38 0.19 3.83
C PRO A 151 9.32 1.16 4.53
N VAL A 152 10.54 0.72 4.87
CA VAL A 152 11.56 1.49 5.57
C VAL A 152 12.89 1.36 4.85
N GLN A 153 13.48 2.49 4.46
CA GLN A 153 14.78 2.50 3.81
C GLN A 153 15.92 2.22 4.79
N ALA A 154 16.78 1.23 4.49
CA ALA A 154 17.87 0.78 5.34
C ALA A 154 19.11 1.71 5.36
N GLN A 155 18.98 2.96 4.95
CA GLN A 155 20.10 3.93 4.90
C GLN A 155 20.02 5.04 5.94
N TYR A 156 18.91 5.18 6.65
CA TYR A 156 18.67 6.21 7.64
C TYR A 156 18.02 5.63 8.88
N LEU A 157 18.41 6.11 10.04
CA LEU A 157 17.70 5.81 11.29
C LEU A 157 16.23 6.27 11.15
N PRO A 158 15.28 5.34 11.04
CA PRO A 158 13.88 5.68 10.80
C PRO A 158 13.16 6.21 12.05
N ALA A 159 13.90 6.44 13.17
CA ALA A 159 13.36 6.49 14.51
C ALA A 159 12.17 7.46 14.66
N LYS A 160 12.31 8.74 14.29
CA LYS A 160 11.22 9.71 14.56
C LYS A 160 9.99 9.51 13.66
N GLY A 161 10.18 9.37 12.34
CA GLY A 161 9.07 9.24 11.40
C GLY A 161 8.30 7.92 11.56
N LEU A 162 9.01 6.82 11.79
CA LEU A 162 8.38 5.51 12.04
C LEU A 162 7.63 5.51 13.36
N GLU A 163 8.20 6.07 14.42
CA GLU A 163 7.53 6.20 15.72
C GLU A 163 6.25 7.03 15.62
N GLN A 164 6.30 8.15 14.88
CA GLN A 164 5.13 9.00 14.67
C GLN A 164 4.03 8.27 13.89
N LEU A 165 4.39 7.52 12.84
CA LEU A 165 3.45 6.68 12.10
C LEU A 165 2.82 5.62 13.00
N LEU A 166 3.61 4.88 13.79
CA LEU A 166 3.10 3.87 14.73
C LEU A 166 2.17 4.47 15.80
N ARG A 167 2.47 5.67 16.29
CA ARG A 167 1.57 6.41 17.19
C ARG A 167 0.25 6.76 16.49
N THR A 168 0.30 7.18 15.23
CA THR A 168 -0.91 7.47 14.43
C THR A 168 -1.72 6.20 14.19
N ILE A 169 -1.09 5.09 13.79
CA ILE A 169 -1.74 3.78 13.65
C ILE A 169 -2.43 3.37 14.97
N SER A 170 -1.74 3.49 16.10
CA SER A 170 -2.31 3.19 17.43
C SER A 170 -3.51 4.06 17.76
N ARG A 171 -3.50 5.35 17.36
CA ARG A 171 -4.63 6.27 17.57
C ARG A 171 -5.82 5.87 16.69
N VAL A 172 -5.58 5.61 15.40
CA VAL A 172 -6.61 5.13 14.46
C VAL A 172 -7.20 3.81 14.93
N LYS A 173 -6.34 2.86 15.37
CA LYS A 173 -6.80 1.58 15.93
C LYS A 173 -7.77 1.76 17.10
N ARG A 174 -7.45 2.65 18.02
CA ARG A 174 -8.31 2.86 19.22
C ARG A 174 -9.61 3.60 18.91
N GLN A 175 -9.61 4.54 17.97
CA GLN A 175 -10.71 5.48 17.79
C GLN A 175 -11.59 5.18 16.57
N LEU A 176 -11.02 4.64 15.48
CA LEU A 176 -11.67 4.57 14.19
C LEU A 176 -11.74 3.15 13.61
N ASN A 177 -10.70 2.33 13.83
CA ASN A 177 -10.59 1.00 13.26
C ASN A 177 -9.95 0.00 14.25
N PRO A 178 -10.72 -0.56 15.20
CA PRO A 178 -10.19 -1.49 16.22
C PRO A 178 -9.53 -2.75 15.65
N LYS A 179 -9.81 -3.09 14.39
CA LYS A 179 -9.25 -4.28 13.72
C LYS A 179 -7.92 -4.02 13.02
N LEU A 180 -7.47 -2.74 12.96
CA LEU A 180 -6.24 -2.38 12.29
C LEU A 180 -5.04 -3.05 12.94
N GLU A 181 -4.24 -3.76 12.13
CA GLU A 181 -3.00 -4.42 12.57
C GLU A 181 -1.79 -3.91 11.77
N VAL A 182 -0.58 -4.10 12.29
CA VAL A 182 0.66 -3.91 11.54
C VAL A 182 1.12 -5.28 11.07
N ASP A 183 0.98 -5.58 9.78
CA ASP A 183 1.47 -6.83 9.18
C ASP A 183 2.99 -6.92 9.26
N GLY A 184 3.68 -5.78 9.11
CA GLY A 184 5.11 -5.71 9.33
C GLY A 184 5.82 -4.53 8.66
N ILE A 185 7.11 -4.43 8.99
CA ILE A 185 8.07 -3.51 8.39
C ILE A 185 8.84 -4.26 7.31
N VAL A 186 8.89 -3.73 6.09
CA VAL A 186 9.75 -4.25 5.03
C VAL A 186 10.94 -3.31 4.83
N LEU A 187 12.15 -3.86 4.96
CA LEU A 187 13.38 -3.11 4.71
C LEU A 187 13.61 -3.00 3.21
N THR A 188 13.74 -1.77 2.74
CA THR A 188 13.90 -1.45 1.32
C THR A 188 15.25 -0.80 1.03
N MET A 189 15.67 -0.87 -0.23
CA MET A 189 16.93 -0.30 -0.71
C MET A 189 18.14 -0.74 0.12
N VAL A 190 18.12 -2.01 0.56
CA VAL A 190 19.17 -2.59 1.36
C VAL A 190 20.42 -2.80 0.50
N ASP A 191 21.55 -2.19 0.92
CA ASP A 191 22.88 -2.50 0.41
C ASP A 191 23.66 -3.25 1.49
N SER A 192 23.61 -4.57 1.48
CA SER A 192 24.25 -5.46 2.46
C SER A 192 25.78 -5.34 2.53
N ARG A 193 26.40 -4.68 1.54
CA ARG A 193 27.85 -4.42 1.52
C ARG A 193 28.26 -3.33 2.50
N THR A 194 27.33 -2.44 2.88
CA THR A 194 27.63 -1.32 3.77
C THR A 194 27.41 -1.71 5.23
N THR A 195 28.33 -1.27 6.11
CA THR A 195 28.22 -1.46 7.56
C THR A 195 26.97 -0.77 8.11
N LEU A 196 26.70 0.45 7.66
CA LEU A 196 25.55 1.23 8.08
C LEU A 196 24.21 0.50 7.81
N ALA A 197 24.03 -0.09 6.62
CA ALA A 197 22.81 -0.82 6.31
C ALA A 197 22.63 -2.05 7.22
N ARG A 198 23.72 -2.75 7.55
CA ARG A 198 23.70 -3.88 8.48
C ARG A 198 23.33 -3.46 9.91
N GLU A 199 23.90 -2.35 10.38
CA GLU A 199 23.60 -1.81 11.71
C GLU A 199 22.15 -1.34 11.83
N ILE A 200 21.64 -0.62 10.83
CA ILE A 200 20.22 -0.19 10.79
C ILE A 200 19.28 -1.40 10.74
N ASN A 201 19.59 -2.40 9.91
CA ASN A 201 18.81 -3.63 9.85
C ASN A 201 18.76 -4.32 11.23
N ALA A 202 19.92 -4.51 11.87
CA ALA A 202 20.01 -5.11 13.20
C ALA A 202 19.21 -4.30 14.25
N LEU A 203 19.31 -2.97 14.20
CA LEU A 203 18.57 -2.09 15.10
C LEU A 203 17.06 -2.20 14.90
N VAL A 204 16.57 -2.14 13.65
CA VAL A 204 15.14 -2.27 13.34
C VAL A 204 14.61 -3.62 13.79
N ARG A 205 15.33 -4.72 13.50
CA ARG A 205 14.94 -6.06 13.96
C ARG A 205 14.97 -6.21 15.47
N LYS A 206 15.96 -5.59 16.15
CA LYS A 206 16.03 -5.58 17.63
C LYS A 206 14.85 -4.83 18.25
N THR A 207 14.46 -3.69 17.64
CA THR A 207 13.44 -2.80 18.19
C THR A 207 12.02 -3.30 17.91
N TYR A 208 11.77 -3.82 16.71
CA TYR A 208 10.42 -4.18 16.25
C TYR A 208 10.20 -5.71 16.11
N GLY A 209 11.23 -6.52 16.26
CA GLY A 209 11.17 -7.98 16.41
C GLY A 209 10.36 -8.69 15.33
N GLY A 210 9.36 -9.45 15.77
CA GLY A 210 8.47 -10.23 14.90
C GLY A 210 7.62 -9.43 13.92
N HIS A 211 7.64 -8.10 13.99
CA HIS A 211 6.99 -7.22 13.03
C HIS A 211 7.91 -6.79 11.88
N VAL A 212 9.03 -7.46 11.63
CA VAL A 212 9.91 -7.19 10.49
C VAL A 212 9.90 -8.38 9.55
N PHE A 213 9.51 -8.17 8.29
CA PHE A 213 9.53 -9.21 7.27
C PHE A 213 10.93 -9.81 7.12
N ALA A 214 11.01 -11.10 6.85
CA ALA A 214 12.29 -11.77 6.57
C ALA A 214 12.86 -11.26 5.23
N SER A 215 11.98 -10.98 4.27
CA SER A 215 12.35 -10.42 2.97
C SER A 215 12.88 -9.00 3.08
N GLU A 216 14.03 -8.76 2.48
CA GLU A 216 14.66 -7.45 2.33
C GLU A 216 14.72 -7.08 0.86
N ILE A 217 14.23 -5.90 0.51
CA ILE A 217 14.26 -5.42 -0.87
C ILE A 217 15.62 -4.75 -1.13
N PRO A 218 16.48 -5.32 -1.98
CA PRO A 218 17.79 -4.76 -2.26
C PRO A 218 17.69 -3.44 -3.03
N ARG A 219 18.70 -2.60 -2.89
CA ARG A 219 18.86 -1.45 -3.79
C ARG A 219 19.07 -1.95 -5.21
N SER A 220 18.22 -1.53 -6.14
CA SER A 220 18.25 -1.94 -7.54
C SER A 220 18.00 -0.75 -8.45
N ILE A 221 18.89 -0.54 -9.41
CA ILE A 221 18.71 0.47 -10.46
C ILE A 221 17.51 0.06 -11.33
N LYS A 222 17.39 -1.22 -11.67
CA LYS A 222 16.27 -1.76 -12.46
C LYS A 222 14.92 -1.55 -11.78
N ALA A 223 14.86 -1.63 -10.44
CA ALA A 223 13.64 -1.33 -9.69
C ALA A 223 13.28 0.17 -9.73
N ALA A 224 14.24 1.06 -9.97
CA ALA A 224 13.97 2.48 -10.20
C ALA A 224 13.53 2.75 -11.65
N GLU A 225 14.08 2.02 -12.61
CA GLU A 225 13.77 2.14 -14.05
C GLU A 225 12.35 1.72 -14.39
N ILE A 226 11.74 0.78 -13.64
CA ILE A 226 10.35 0.33 -13.88
C ILE A 226 9.34 1.48 -13.84
N SER A 227 9.61 2.53 -13.06
CA SER A 227 8.75 3.73 -12.99
C SER A 227 8.76 4.52 -14.31
N VAL A 228 9.78 4.36 -15.14
CA VAL A 228 9.94 5.07 -16.42
C VAL A 228 9.49 4.20 -17.59
N GLU A 229 9.70 2.89 -17.49
CA GLU A 229 9.42 1.95 -18.59
C GLU A 229 8.01 1.34 -18.55
N ASN A 230 7.20 1.65 -17.55
CA ASN A 230 5.86 1.09 -17.37
C ASN A 230 5.82 -0.45 -17.41
N LYS A 231 6.88 -1.09 -16.89
CA LYS A 231 7.00 -2.55 -16.80
C LYS A 231 6.99 -3.00 -15.36
N SER A 232 6.53 -4.21 -15.09
CA SER A 232 6.69 -4.80 -13.77
C SER A 232 8.14 -5.19 -13.51
N ILE A 233 8.56 -5.24 -12.25
CA ILE A 233 9.88 -5.76 -11.88
C ILE A 233 10.07 -7.21 -12.35
N TYR A 234 8.98 -7.95 -12.43
CA TYR A 234 8.96 -9.35 -12.86
C TYR A 234 9.16 -9.54 -14.37
N ASP A 235 8.84 -8.51 -15.17
CA ASP A 235 9.04 -8.53 -16.62
C ASP A 235 10.36 -7.88 -17.00
N HIS A 236 10.75 -6.81 -16.30
CA HIS A 236 11.98 -6.07 -16.56
C HIS A 236 13.23 -6.82 -16.09
N ASP A 237 13.19 -7.51 -14.95
CA ASP A 237 14.32 -8.25 -14.37
C ASP A 237 13.87 -9.51 -13.61
N ARG A 238 13.27 -10.47 -14.36
CA ARG A 238 12.60 -11.64 -13.78
C ARG A 238 13.46 -12.47 -12.83
N SER A 239 14.74 -12.61 -13.08
CA SER A 239 15.70 -13.34 -12.24
C SER A 239 16.51 -12.44 -11.31
N GLY A 240 16.22 -11.15 -11.31
CA GLY A 240 16.93 -10.16 -10.52
C GLY A 240 16.65 -10.29 -9.03
N LYS A 241 17.62 -9.87 -8.23
CA LYS A 241 17.49 -9.93 -6.77
C LYS A 241 16.27 -9.20 -6.22
N ALA A 242 15.87 -8.08 -6.85
CA ALA A 242 14.69 -7.33 -6.42
C ALA A 242 13.39 -8.08 -6.74
N ALA A 243 13.26 -8.70 -7.93
CA ALA A 243 12.11 -9.50 -8.29
C ALA A 243 11.93 -10.69 -7.34
N LEU A 244 13.02 -11.42 -7.07
CA LEU A 244 13.02 -12.54 -6.13
C LEU A 244 12.65 -12.10 -4.69
N ALA A 245 13.15 -10.94 -4.26
CA ALA A 245 12.82 -10.40 -2.95
C ALA A 245 11.33 -10.05 -2.82
N TYR A 246 10.72 -9.44 -3.84
CA TYR A 246 9.28 -9.17 -3.88
C TYR A 246 8.45 -10.46 -3.98
N GLU A 247 8.94 -11.49 -4.67
CA GLU A 247 8.30 -12.80 -4.69
C GLU A 247 8.27 -13.44 -3.30
N ASN A 248 9.38 -13.37 -2.57
CA ASN A 248 9.45 -13.84 -1.19
C ASN A 248 8.53 -13.04 -0.26
N LEU A 249 8.53 -11.70 -0.35
CA LEU A 249 7.60 -10.85 0.40
C LEU A 249 6.14 -11.22 0.10
N THR A 250 5.81 -11.51 -1.16
CA THR A 250 4.46 -11.97 -1.54
C THR A 250 4.08 -13.26 -0.83
N ARG A 251 5.01 -14.22 -0.73
CA ARG A 251 4.77 -15.49 -0.01
C ARG A 251 4.58 -15.26 1.49
N GLU A 252 5.35 -14.37 2.10
CA GLU A 252 5.18 -14.00 3.51
C GLU A 252 3.80 -13.38 3.76
N VAL A 253 3.36 -12.42 2.94
CA VAL A 253 2.04 -11.78 3.05
C VAL A 253 0.91 -12.81 2.89
N LEU A 254 1.02 -13.73 1.94
CA LEU A 254 0.05 -14.82 1.77
C LEU A 254 -0.01 -15.74 3.00
N SER A 255 1.12 -16.00 3.66
CA SER A 255 1.17 -16.85 4.85
C SER A 255 0.47 -16.20 6.05
N LEU A 256 0.66 -14.89 6.25
CA LEU A 256 -0.05 -14.12 7.27
C LEU A 256 -1.57 -14.20 7.09
N GLY A 257 -2.05 -14.05 5.84
CA GLY A 257 -3.48 -14.16 5.52
C GLY A 257 -4.08 -15.54 5.86
N LYS A 258 -3.32 -16.61 5.76
CA LYS A 258 -3.77 -17.98 6.12
C LYS A 258 -3.85 -18.16 7.63
N GLN A 259 -2.91 -17.61 8.41
CA GLN A 259 -2.90 -17.69 9.88
C GLN A 259 -4.12 -16.97 10.48
N ILE A 260 -4.44 -15.79 9.97
CA ILE A 260 -5.61 -15.00 10.42
C ILE A 260 -6.92 -15.76 10.15
N LYS A 261 -7.04 -16.44 8.99
CA LYS A 261 -8.23 -17.26 8.69
C LYS A 261 -8.36 -18.45 9.63
N ARG A 262 -7.28 -19.13 9.99
CA ARG A 262 -7.30 -20.26 10.93
C ARG A 262 -7.75 -19.86 12.33
N HIS A 263 -7.29 -18.71 12.84
CA HIS A 263 -7.70 -18.21 14.16
C HIS A 263 -9.17 -17.74 14.21
N ARG A 264 -9.77 -17.41 13.07
CA ARG A 264 -11.20 -17.03 12.99
C ARG A 264 -12.14 -18.25 12.85
N THR A 265 -11.64 -19.40 12.43
CA THR A 265 -12.43 -20.63 12.22
C THR A 265 -12.37 -21.61 13.38
N ASP A 266 -11.45 -21.45 14.34
CA ASP A 266 -11.46 -22.22 15.58
C ASP A 266 -12.31 -21.48 16.63
N PRO A 267 -13.55 -21.92 16.91
CA PRO A 267 -14.30 -21.43 18.06
C PRO A 267 -13.56 -21.91 19.31
N VAL A 268 -13.27 -20.96 20.18
CA VAL A 268 -12.70 -21.21 21.51
C VAL A 268 -13.48 -22.36 22.16
N ARG A 269 -12.77 -23.48 22.43
CA ARG A 269 -13.18 -24.51 23.36
C ARG A 269 -13.03 -24.02 24.80
#